data_896726ca990def8e0e2da00f5256a82a
#
_entry.id   896726ca990def8e0e2da00f5256a82a
#
_cell.length_a   1.000
_cell.length_b   1.000
_cell.length_c   1.000
_cell.angle_alpha   90.00
_cell.angle_beta   90.00
_cell.angle_gamma   90.00
#
_symmetry.space_group_name_H-M   'P 1'
#
loop_
_entity.id
_entity.type
_entity.pdbx_description
1 polymer ?
#
loop_
_entity_poly.entity_id
_entity_poly.type
_entity_poly.pdbx_seq_one_letter_code
_entity_poly.pdbx_strand_id
1 'polypeptide(L)'
;MDASTWAAVEAVLDQDRLSDLTGRPVRAARLRIKPDVSLTVGLEDAATGRPAGWARLLWPISRAKADRAARRARARGLRTVRRELDDGLVLHAGRLASDPALIEHVGRAVADGLVEDPDGRRVLRHNP
;
A
#
# COMPACT_ATOMS: atom_id res chain seq x y z
N MET A 1 -16.79 -2.04 14.88
CA MET A 1 -16.70 -0.98 13.85
C MET A 1 -18.07 -0.37 13.65
N ASP A 2 -18.13 0.94 13.50
CA ASP A 2 -19.39 1.62 13.23
C ASP A 2 -19.77 1.54 11.74
N ALA A 3 -20.96 2.08 11.40
CA ALA A 3 -21.49 2.01 10.04
C ALA A 3 -20.59 2.72 9.02
N SER A 4 -20.01 3.87 9.38
CA SER A 4 -19.12 4.61 8.47
C SER A 4 -17.83 3.85 8.19
N THR A 5 -17.29 3.19 9.21
CA THR A 5 -16.10 2.34 9.06
C THR A 5 -16.40 1.16 8.15
N TRP A 6 -17.55 0.51 8.32
CA TRP A 6 -17.97 -0.57 7.42
C TRP A 6 -18.12 -0.09 5.98
N ALA A 7 -18.71 1.09 5.78
CA ALA A 7 -18.85 1.66 4.44
C ALA A 7 -17.49 1.88 3.79
N ALA A 8 -16.50 2.35 4.54
CA ALA A 8 -15.14 2.53 4.03
C ALA A 8 -14.49 1.19 3.68
N VAL A 9 -14.67 0.17 4.51
CA VAL A 9 -14.15 -1.18 4.23
C VAL A 9 -14.80 -1.74 2.97
N GLU A 10 -16.13 -1.62 2.83
CA GLU A 10 -16.84 -2.07 1.64
C GLU A 10 -16.36 -1.35 0.38
N ALA A 11 -16.09 -0.04 0.47
CA ALA A 11 -15.59 0.74 -0.65
C ALA A 11 -14.22 0.23 -1.11
N VAL A 12 -13.36 -0.16 -0.18
CA VAL A 12 -12.03 -0.72 -0.50
C VAL A 12 -12.15 -2.10 -1.13
N LEU A 13 -13.18 -2.87 -0.78
CA LEU A 13 -13.40 -4.20 -1.35
C LEU A 13 -14.16 -4.17 -2.66
N ASP A 14 -14.82 -3.07 -2.99
CA ASP A 14 -15.52 -2.89 -4.25
C ASP A 14 -14.54 -2.48 -5.34
N GLN A 15 -14.49 -3.29 -6.42
CA GLN A 15 -13.51 -3.08 -7.48
C GLN A 15 -13.62 -1.69 -8.13
N ASP A 16 -14.84 -1.24 -8.41
CA ASP A 16 -15.05 0.04 -9.09
C ASP A 16 -14.65 1.20 -8.17
N ARG A 17 -15.04 1.14 -6.91
CA ARG A 17 -14.68 2.17 -5.93
C ARG A 17 -13.17 2.20 -5.68
N LEU A 18 -12.56 1.04 -5.56
CA LEU A 18 -11.11 0.93 -5.37
C LEU A 18 -10.36 1.50 -6.57
N SER A 19 -10.84 1.21 -7.79
CA SER A 19 -10.26 1.76 -9.01
C SER A 19 -10.38 3.27 -9.06
N ASP A 20 -11.53 3.82 -8.66
CA ASP A 20 -11.72 5.28 -8.58
C ASP A 20 -10.79 5.91 -7.55
N LEU A 21 -10.67 5.30 -6.38
CA LEU A 21 -9.85 5.84 -5.29
C LEU A 21 -8.36 5.81 -5.63
N THR A 22 -7.91 4.80 -6.32
CA THR A 22 -6.48 4.65 -6.68
C THR A 22 -6.14 5.29 -8.02
N GLY A 23 -7.13 5.58 -8.85
CA GLY A 23 -6.94 6.13 -10.20
C GLY A 23 -6.48 5.10 -11.22
N ARG A 24 -6.64 3.80 -10.92
CA ARG A 24 -6.23 2.70 -11.80
C ARG A 24 -7.22 1.55 -11.76
N PRO A 25 -7.37 0.77 -12.86
CA PRO A 25 -8.24 -0.39 -12.86
C PRO A 25 -7.59 -1.54 -12.08
N VAL A 26 -7.95 -1.64 -10.82
CA VAL A 26 -7.39 -2.65 -9.89
C VAL A 26 -8.50 -3.34 -9.10
N ARG A 27 -8.15 -4.47 -8.51
CA ARG A 27 -9.03 -5.18 -7.58
C ARG A 27 -8.23 -5.71 -6.39
N ALA A 28 -8.92 -5.96 -5.29
CA ALA A 28 -8.31 -6.52 -4.10
C ALA A 28 -8.01 -8.00 -4.32
N ALA A 29 -6.77 -8.41 -4.10
CA ALA A 29 -6.33 -9.80 -4.23
C ALA A 29 -6.00 -10.45 -2.90
N ARG A 30 -5.49 -9.66 -1.95
CA ARG A 30 -5.13 -10.13 -0.62
C ARG A 30 -5.59 -9.11 0.40
N LEU A 31 -5.99 -9.59 1.56
CA LEU A 31 -6.48 -8.75 2.64
C LEU A 31 -5.81 -9.13 3.94
N ARG A 32 -5.45 -8.12 4.71
CA ARG A 32 -4.97 -8.29 6.07
C ARG A 32 -5.57 -7.19 6.92
N ILE A 33 -6.38 -7.56 7.89
CA ILE A 33 -7.05 -6.59 8.74
C ILE A 33 -6.51 -6.64 10.17
N LYS A 34 -6.27 -5.45 10.72
CA LYS A 34 -6.07 -5.23 12.15
C LYS A 34 -7.22 -4.35 12.58
N PRO A 35 -8.24 -4.89 13.28
CA PRO A 35 -9.44 -4.13 13.61
C PRO A 35 -9.12 -2.79 14.25
N ASP A 36 -9.76 -1.73 13.77
CA ASP A 36 -9.63 -0.35 14.23
C ASP A 36 -8.20 0.23 14.12
N VAL A 37 -7.32 -0.44 13.41
CA VAL A 37 -5.94 0.01 13.16
C VAL A 37 -5.69 0.18 11.68
N SER A 38 -5.78 -0.91 10.92
CA SER A 38 -5.52 -0.86 9.47
C SER A 38 -6.13 -2.05 8.73
N LEU A 39 -6.43 -1.81 7.46
CA LEU A 39 -6.74 -2.86 6.49
C LEU A 39 -5.72 -2.73 5.36
N THR A 40 -4.93 -3.77 5.13
CA THR A 40 -3.94 -3.78 4.05
C THR A 40 -4.44 -4.66 2.92
N VAL A 41 -4.35 -4.15 1.71
CA VAL A 41 -4.86 -4.81 0.51
C VAL A 41 -3.73 -4.92 -0.51
N GLY A 42 -3.46 -6.15 -0.95
CA GLY A 42 -2.65 -6.36 -2.13
C GLY A 42 -3.54 -6.17 -3.36
N LEU A 43 -3.06 -5.40 -4.33
CA LEU A 43 -3.80 -5.09 -5.54
C LEU A 43 -3.32 -5.91 -6.71
N GLU A 44 -4.25 -6.29 -7.58
CA GLU A 44 -3.90 -6.83 -8.88
C GLU A 44 -4.60 -6.04 -9.98
N ASP A 45 -4.01 -6.04 -11.15
CA ASP A 45 -4.59 -5.39 -12.32
C ASP A 45 -5.91 -6.08 -12.68
N ALA A 46 -6.98 -5.29 -12.87
CA ALA A 46 -8.30 -5.83 -13.13
C ALA A 46 -8.40 -6.57 -14.46
N ALA A 47 -7.54 -6.23 -15.43
CA ALA A 47 -7.55 -6.86 -16.75
C ALA A 47 -6.66 -8.09 -16.84
N THR A 48 -5.49 -8.06 -16.21
CA THR A 48 -4.46 -9.11 -16.36
C THR A 48 -4.32 -10.04 -15.16
N GLY A 49 -4.80 -9.64 -13.99
CA GLY A 49 -4.61 -10.38 -12.74
C GLY A 49 -3.20 -10.34 -12.20
N ARG A 50 -2.31 -9.53 -12.78
CA ARG A 50 -0.95 -9.40 -12.30
C ARG A 50 -0.87 -8.49 -11.08
N PRO A 51 0.11 -8.70 -10.18
CA PRO A 51 0.31 -7.78 -9.07
C PRO A 51 0.45 -6.35 -9.55
N ALA A 52 -0.29 -5.43 -8.94
CA ALA A 52 -0.36 -4.05 -9.40
C ALA A 52 -0.04 -3.02 -8.32
N GLY A 53 0.16 -3.46 -7.08
CA GLY A 53 0.48 -2.53 -6.02
C GLY A 53 -0.21 -2.89 -4.71
N TRP A 54 -0.49 -1.87 -3.94
CA TRP A 54 -1.00 -2.01 -2.58
C TRP A 54 -1.94 -0.87 -2.24
N ALA A 55 -2.80 -1.11 -1.26
CA ALA A 55 -3.60 -0.06 -0.64
C ALA A 55 -3.71 -0.35 0.85
N ARG A 56 -3.82 0.69 1.64
CA ARG A 56 -4.06 0.61 3.08
C ARG A 56 -5.20 1.53 3.45
N LEU A 57 -6.15 1.01 4.18
CA LEU A 57 -7.13 1.83 4.89
C LEU A 57 -6.63 1.97 6.32
N LEU A 58 -6.44 3.20 6.77
CA LEU A 58 -5.86 3.48 8.08
C LEU A 58 -6.87 4.20 8.96
N TRP A 59 -7.09 3.66 10.16
CA TRP A 59 -7.90 4.30 11.18
C TRP A 59 -7.14 5.48 11.80
N PRO A 60 -7.84 6.38 12.51
CA PRO A 60 -7.19 7.59 13.04
C PRO A 60 -5.91 7.32 13.84
N ILE A 61 -5.86 6.25 14.60
CA ILE A 61 -4.68 5.89 15.39
C ILE A 61 -3.44 5.61 14.52
N SER A 62 -3.66 5.27 13.25
CA SER A 62 -2.58 4.88 12.32
C SER A 62 -2.31 5.92 11.22
N ARG A 63 -2.95 7.09 11.28
CA ARG A 63 -2.79 8.11 10.22
C ARG A 63 -1.34 8.53 10.00
N ALA A 64 -0.56 8.63 11.06
CA ALA A 64 0.84 9.00 10.97
C ALA A 64 1.65 8.03 10.12
N LYS A 65 1.25 6.76 10.04
CA LYS A 65 1.92 5.77 9.19
C LYS A 65 1.80 6.11 7.71
N ALA A 66 0.64 6.63 7.29
CA ALA A 66 0.45 7.06 5.89
C ALA A 66 1.40 8.20 5.54
N ASP A 67 1.53 9.16 6.43
CA ASP A 67 2.40 10.31 6.21
C ASP A 67 3.87 9.89 6.15
N ARG A 68 4.31 9.01 7.04
CA ARG A 68 5.68 8.50 7.02
C ARG A 68 5.97 7.69 5.75
N ALA A 69 5.04 6.83 5.35
CA ALA A 69 5.20 6.02 4.15
C ALA A 69 5.24 6.90 2.89
N ALA A 70 4.39 7.92 2.82
CA ALA A 70 4.39 8.87 1.71
C ALA A 70 5.71 9.63 1.62
N ARG A 71 6.26 10.06 2.76
CA ARG A 71 7.57 10.74 2.78
C ARG A 71 8.69 9.82 2.33
N ARG A 72 8.71 8.57 2.78
CA ARG A 72 9.72 7.59 2.34
C ARG A 72 9.64 7.31 0.84
N ALA A 73 8.44 7.16 0.31
CA ALA A 73 8.26 6.95 -1.11
C ALA A 73 8.74 8.16 -1.92
N ARG A 74 8.37 9.36 -1.48
CA ARG A 74 8.79 10.60 -2.13
C ARG A 74 10.30 10.78 -2.13
N ALA A 75 10.95 10.43 -1.02
CA ALA A 75 12.42 10.50 -0.92
C ALA A 75 13.10 9.56 -1.92
N ARG A 76 12.42 8.55 -2.41
CA ARG A 76 12.90 7.62 -3.43
C ARG A 76 12.37 7.93 -4.84
N GLY A 77 11.73 9.09 -5.02
CA GLY A 77 11.16 9.50 -6.30
C GLY A 77 9.89 8.75 -6.67
N LEU A 78 9.22 8.12 -5.73
CA LEU A 78 8.01 7.34 -5.96
C LEU A 78 6.77 8.14 -5.56
N ARG A 79 5.67 7.90 -6.26
CA ARG A 79 4.39 8.57 -5.98
C ARG A 79 3.42 7.60 -5.33
N THR A 80 2.66 8.13 -4.39
CA THR A 80 1.56 7.39 -3.77
C THR A 80 0.30 8.26 -3.81
N VAL A 81 -0.85 7.59 -3.61
CA VAL A 81 -2.15 8.25 -3.51
C VAL A 81 -2.56 8.27 -2.04
N ARG A 82 -3.00 9.42 -1.56
CA ARG A 82 -3.54 9.56 -0.21
C ARG A 82 -4.88 10.25 -0.30
N ARG A 83 -5.91 9.58 0.20
CA ARG A 83 -7.28 10.10 0.21
C ARG A 83 -7.85 10.08 1.61
N GLU A 84 -8.42 11.18 2.04
CA GLU A 84 -9.17 11.22 3.28
C GLU A 84 -10.59 10.73 3.04
N LEU A 85 -11.05 9.85 3.90
CA LEU A 85 -12.39 9.30 3.88
C LEU A 85 -13.15 9.79 5.12
N ASP A 86 -14.41 9.37 5.26
CA ASP A 86 -15.22 9.75 6.41
C ASP A 86 -14.64 9.21 7.73
N ASP A 87 -14.97 9.86 8.83
CA ASP A 87 -14.58 9.48 10.20
C ASP A 87 -13.06 9.43 10.44
N GLY A 88 -12.31 10.25 9.73
CA GLY A 88 -10.87 10.34 9.92
C GLY A 88 -10.08 9.17 9.35
N LEU A 89 -10.73 8.32 8.57
CA LEU A 89 -10.05 7.24 7.86
C LEU A 89 -9.24 7.79 6.68
N VAL A 90 -8.13 7.16 6.39
CA VAL A 90 -7.26 7.54 5.27
C VAL A 90 -7.00 6.32 4.41
N LEU A 91 -7.18 6.46 3.11
CA LEU A 91 -6.71 5.48 2.14
C LEU A 91 -5.36 5.93 1.61
N HIS A 92 -4.38 5.04 1.68
CA HIS A 92 -3.04 5.26 1.12
C HIS A 92 -2.75 4.11 0.17
N ALA A 93 -2.34 4.40 -1.06
CA ALA A 93 -2.15 3.39 -2.09
C ALA A 93 -0.96 3.73 -2.99
N GLY A 94 -0.42 2.72 -3.63
CA GLY A 94 0.68 2.91 -4.55
C GLY A 94 0.95 1.68 -5.41
N ARG A 95 1.94 1.79 -6.27
CA ARG A 95 2.42 0.70 -7.11
C ARG A 95 3.38 -0.18 -6.31
N LEU A 96 3.75 -1.34 -6.86
CA LEU A 96 4.63 -2.29 -6.17
C LEU A 96 5.92 -1.65 -5.66
N ALA A 97 6.55 -0.79 -6.46
CA ALA A 97 7.81 -0.15 -6.08
C ALA A 97 7.70 0.72 -4.82
N SER A 98 6.50 1.22 -4.52
CA SER A 98 6.25 2.07 -3.35
C SER A 98 5.64 1.32 -2.18
N ASP A 99 5.52 -0.02 -2.25
CA ASP A 99 5.00 -0.81 -1.14
C ASP A 99 5.83 -0.55 0.11
N PRO A 100 5.23 -0.05 1.21
CA PRO A 100 5.97 0.27 2.42
C PRO A 100 6.74 -0.91 3.00
N ALA A 101 6.19 -2.12 2.93
CA ALA A 101 6.87 -3.31 3.41
C ALA A 101 8.10 -3.64 2.55
N LEU A 102 7.98 -3.49 1.22
CA LEU A 102 9.09 -3.73 0.30
C LEU A 102 10.20 -2.70 0.51
N ILE A 103 9.84 -1.41 0.61
CA ILE A 103 10.81 -0.34 0.83
C ILE A 103 11.59 -0.57 2.13
N GLU A 104 10.90 -0.92 3.21
CA GLU A 104 11.51 -1.21 4.49
C GLU A 104 12.46 -2.40 4.42
N HIS A 105 12.02 -3.47 3.75
CA HIS A 105 12.83 -4.67 3.58
C HIS A 105 14.11 -4.39 2.78
N VAL A 106 14.00 -3.71 1.67
CA VAL A 106 15.14 -3.35 0.84
C VAL A 106 16.09 -2.42 1.59
N GLY A 107 15.55 -1.45 2.34
CA GLY A 107 16.36 -0.53 3.15
C GLY A 107 17.18 -1.27 4.20
N ARG A 108 16.60 -2.25 4.87
CA ARG A 108 17.33 -3.07 5.85
C ARG A 108 18.40 -3.93 5.18
N ALA A 109 18.11 -4.52 4.05
CA ALA A 109 19.07 -5.34 3.32
C ALA A 109 20.29 -4.52 2.89
N VAL A 110 20.07 -3.30 2.45
CA VAL A 110 21.17 -2.38 2.10
C VAL A 110 21.99 -2.02 3.35
N ALA A 111 21.33 -1.71 4.46
CA ALA A 111 22.00 -1.37 5.70
C ALA A 111 22.84 -2.52 6.25
N ASP A 112 22.38 -3.77 6.04
CA ASP A 112 23.09 -4.97 6.50
C ASP A 112 24.17 -5.43 5.52
N GLY A 113 24.36 -4.72 4.40
CA GLY A 113 25.34 -5.10 3.40
C GLY A 113 24.97 -6.31 2.57
N LEU A 114 23.69 -6.69 2.58
CA LEU A 114 23.21 -7.84 1.82
C LEU A 114 22.95 -7.53 0.35
N VAL A 115 22.91 -6.25 0.01
CA VAL A 115 22.64 -5.78 -1.36
C VAL A 115 23.82 -4.97 -1.83
N GLU A 116 24.45 -5.39 -2.91
CA GLU A 116 25.61 -4.71 -3.48
C GLU A 116 25.30 -3.98 -4.76
N ASP A 117 24.29 -4.44 -5.48
CA ASP A 117 23.94 -3.91 -6.78
C ASP A 117 23.03 -2.68 -6.62
N PRO A 118 23.49 -1.50 -7.05
CA PRO A 118 22.70 -0.27 -6.88
C PRO A 118 21.40 -0.25 -7.67
N ASP A 119 21.23 -1.08 -8.68
CA ASP A 119 19.97 -1.16 -9.42
C ASP A 119 19.00 -2.19 -8.82
N GLY A 120 19.39 -2.87 -7.76
CA GLY A 120 18.54 -3.78 -7.03
C GLY A 120 18.34 -5.16 -7.64
N ARG A 121 19.00 -5.48 -8.73
CA ARG A 121 18.81 -6.80 -9.38
C ARG A 121 19.26 -7.94 -8.50
N ARG A 122 20.32 -7.78 -7.76
CA ARG A 122 20.80 -8.80 -6.82
C ARG A 122 19.84 -9.03 -5.68
N VAL A 123 19.18 -8.00 -5.24
CA VAL A 123 18.18 -8.11 -4.18
C VAL A 123 17.12 -9.13 -4.58
N LEU A 124 16.60 -9.02 -5.80
CA LEU A 124 15.56 -9.91 -6.29
C LEU A 124 16.06 -11.35 -6.42
N ARG A 125 17.32 -11.55 -6.80
CA ARG A 125 17.91 -12.88 -6.93
C ARG A 125 18.19 -13.55 -5.60
N HIS A 126 18.54 -12.77 -4.57
CA HIS A 126 18.90 -13.30 -3.27
C HIS A 126 17.71 -13.40 -2.32
N ASN A 127 16.56 -13.01 -2.77
CA ASN A 127 15.32 -13.06 -1.99
C ASN A 127 14.35 -14.03 -2.66
N PRO A 128 14.53 -15.32 -2.44
CA PRO A 128 13.68 -16.34 -3.03
C PRO A 128 12.27 -16.33 -2.48
#